data_c3babc63bd25c89e5878f7251c304c4a
#
_entry.id   c3babc63bd25c89e5878f7251c304c4a
#
_cell.length_a   1.000
_cell.length_b   1.000
_cell.length_c   1.000
_cell.angle_alpha   90.00
_cell.angle_beta   90.00
_cell.angle_gamma   90.00
#
_symmetry.space_group_name_H-M   'P 1'
#
loop_
_entity.id
_entity.type
_entity.pdbx_description
1 polymer ?
#
loop_
_entity_poly.entity_id
_entity_poly.type
_entity_poly.pdbx_seq_one_letter_code
_entity_poly.pdbx_strand_id
1 'polypeptide(L)'
;VFGHHGVLKTGKLAVGETLQARVNKAARDNTMRNHSATHLMHKALREVLGAHVQQKGSLVDTEKTRFDFVHNAPMTDAEIAQVEQMVNAEILANAETQARVMDIESAQKTGAMMLFGEKYGDEVRVLDIGSSRELCGGTHVSRTGDIGLFKITAESGVAAGVRRLEATTGEGALTLVQSQQALINQVASELKAPAHELASKIEQLLESQKALSLIHI
;
A
#
# COMPACT_ATOMS: atom_id res chain seq x y z
N VAL A 1 -3.07 28.37 -7.09
CA VAL A 1 -2.67 29.01 -5.80
C VAL A 1 -2.88 28.01 -4.68
N PHE A 2 -1.84 27.79 -3.85
CA PHE A 2 -1.91 26.89 -2.71
C PHE A 2 -2.20 27.73 -1.44
N GLY A 3 -3.27 27.40 -0.73
CA GLY A 3 -3.61 28.00 0.56
C GLY A 3 -3.00 27.21 1.72
N HIS A 4 -2.23 27.86 2.58
CA HIS A 4 -1.67 27.25 3.78
C HIS A 4 -2.48 27.72 4.99
N HIS A 5 -3.16 26.80 5.67
CA HIS A 5 -3.89 27.08 6.90
C HIS A 5 -3.05 26.61 8.09
N GLY A 6 -2.93 27.47 9.11
CA GLY A 6 -2.11 27.16 10.27
C GLY A 6 -2.43 28.03 11.49
N VAL A 7 -1.80 27.72 12.60
CA VAL A 7 -1.90 28.48 13.84
C VAL A 7 -0.53 29.04 14.19
N LEU A 8 -0.45 30.36 14.33
CA LEU A 8 0.77 31.02 14.78
C LEU A 8 1.04 30.66 16.24
N LYS A 9 2.11 29.92 16.52
CA LYS A 9 2.47 29.49 17.86
C LYS A 9 3.22 30.55 18.63
N THR A 10 4.10 31.29 17.96
CA THR A 10 4.95 32.33 18.56
C THR A 10 5.26 33.42 17.53
N GLY A 11 5.54 34.63 18.00
CA GLY A 11 5.94 35.75 17.14
C GLY A 11 4.76 36.52 16.57
N LYS A 12 5.04 37.29 15.52
CA LYS A 12 4.06 38.09 14.76
C LYS A 12 4.28 37.79 13.28
N LEU A 13 3.24 37.91 12.51
CA LEU A 13 3.25 37.69 11.07
C LEU A 13 2.53 38.86 10.39
N ALA A 14 3.11 39.45 9.37
CA ALA A 14 2.53 40.53 8.61
C ALA A 14 2.39 40.16 7.12
N VAL A 15 1.41 40.78 6.44
CA VAL A 15 1.22 40.60 5.00
C VAL A 15 2.44 41.13 4.25
N GLY A 16 2.97 40.34 3.34
CA GLY A 16 4.16 40.66 2.53
C GLY A 16 5.47 40.10 3.10
N GLU A 17 5.47 39.50 4.29
CA GLU A 17 6.66 38.84 4.82
C GLU A 17 6.97 37.53 4.07
N THR A 18 8.27 37.26 3.90
CA THR A 18 8.76 36.01 3.33
C THR A 18 8.87 34.95 4.42
N LEU A 19 8.20 33.82 4.23
CA LEU A 19 8.21 32.72 5.16
C LEU A 19 8.99 31.53 4.63
N GLN A 20 9.66 30.80 5.51
CA GLN A 20 10.29 29.54 5.18
C GLN A 20 9.33 28.38 5.51
N ALA A 21 8.80 27.75 4.49
CA ALA A 21 8.00 26.52 4.64
C ALA A 21 8.92 25.29 4.73
N ARG A 22 8.77 24.49 5.78
CA ARG A 22 9.49 23.22 5.95
C ARG A 22 8.50 22.07 6.07
N VAL A 23 8.58 21.12 5.16
CA VAL A 23 7.82 19.89 5.22
C VAL A 23 8.45 18.95 6.25
N ASN A 24 7.64 18.26 7.05
CA ASN A 24 8.13 17.16 7.88
C ASN A 24 8.69 16.06 6.98
N LYS A 25 10.02 15.88 7.04
CA LYS A 25 10.72 14.95 6.15
C LYS A 25 10.28 13.51 6.34
N ALA A 26 10.16 13.04 7.58
CA ALA A 26 9.77 11.65 7.87
C ALA A 26 8.35 11.36 7.35
N ALA A 27 7.40 12.26 7.61
CA ALA A 27 6.04 12.13 7.10
C ALA A 27 6.00 12.13 5.55
N ARG A 28 6.80 13.00 4.92
CA ARG A 28 6.92 13.06 3.46
C ARG A 28 7.50 11.77 2.89
N ASP A 29 8.57 11.25 3.46
CA ASP A 29 9.23 10.03 3.01
C ASP A 29 8.26 8.84 3.10
N ASN A 30 7.52 8.68 4.21
CA ASN A 30 6.52 7.63 4.36
C ASN A 30 5.38 7.74 3.34
N THR A 31 4.85 8.97 3.15
CA THR A 31 3.82 9.21 2.12
C THR A 31 4.33 8.86 0.72
N MET A 32 5.59 9.21 0.39
CA MET A 32 6.21 8.88 -0.90
C MET A 32 6.36 7.36 -1.09
N ARG A 33 6.75 6.62 -0.06
CA ARG A 33 6.82 5.14 -0.08
C ARG A 33 5.46 4.52 -0.36
N ASN A 34 4.44 4.91 0.41
CA ASN A 34 3.08 4.42 0.24
C ASN A 34 2.51 4.77 -1.14
N HIS A 35 2.76 6.00 -1.63
CA HIS A 35 2.30 6.42 -2.96
C HIS A 35 2.98 5.62 -4.07
N SER A 36 4.29 5.44 -3.98
CA SER A 36 5.05 4.67 -4.95
C SER A 36 4.62 3.21 -5.01
N ALA A 37 4.41 2.60 -3.84
CA ALA A 37 3.90 1.23 -3.74
C ALA A 37 2.49 1.08 -4.35
N THR A 38 1.66 2.14 -4.31
CA THR A 38 0.31 2.11 -4.91
C THR A 38 0.37 1.86 -6.41
N HIS A 39 1.32 2.47 -7.13
CA HIS A 39 1.50 2.25 -8.56
C HIS A 39 1.93 0.82 -8.89
N LEU A 40 2.89 0.28 -8.12
CA LEU A 40 3.32 -1.11 -8.28
C LEU A 40 2.19 -2.10 -7.94
N MET A 41 1.44 -1.83 -6.87
CA MET A 41 0.28 -2.62 -6.48
C MET A 41 -0.82 -2.59 -7.54
N HIS A 42 -1.15 -1.42 -8.10
CA HIS A 42 -2.13 -1.29 -9.17
C HIS A 42 -1.75 -2.15 -10.38
N LYS A 43 -0.49 -2.09 -10.81
CA LYS A 43 0.01 -2.94 -11.89
C LYS A 43 -0.10 -4.43 -11.54
N ALA A 44 0.37 -4.83 -10.36
CA ALA A 44 0.30 -6.23 -9.91
C ALA A 44 -1.15 -6.75 -9.87
N LEU A 45 -2.09 -5.95 -9.36
CA LEU A 45 -3.52 -6.28 -9.37
C LEU A 45 -4.06 -6.53 -10.78
N ARG A 46 -3.66 -5.71 -11.76
CA ARG A 46 -4.07 -5.91 -13.16
C ARG A 46 -3.48 -7.18 -13.78
N GLU A 47 -2.28 -7.55 -13.39
CA GLU A 47 -1.63 -8.78 -13.87
C GLU A 47 -2.24 -10.03 -13.24
N VAL A 48 -2.58 -9.99 -11.95
CA VAL A 48 -3.13 -11.13 -11.20
C VAL A 48 -4.63 -11.33 -11.46
N LEU A 49 -5.40 -10.24 -11.40
CA LEU A 49 -6.86 -10.30 -11.49
C LEU A 49 -7.41 -10.02 -12.90
N GLY A 50 -6.61 -9.35 -13.74
CA GLY A 50 -6.97 -9.04 -15.12
C GLY A 50 -7.09 -7.54 -15.42
N ALA A 51 -7.13 -7.22 -16.73
CA ALA A 51 -7.12 -5.85 -17.25
C ALA A 51 -8.36 -5.01 -16.88
N HIS A 52 -9.43 -5.64 -16.37
CA HIS A 52 -10.64 -4.95 -15.89
C HIS A 52 -10.42 -4.17 -14.59
N VAL A 53 -9.34 -4.46 -13.86
CA VAL A 53 -8.99 -3.71 -12.66
C VAL A 53 -8.73 -2.25 -13.03
N GLN A 54 -9.56 -1.36 -12.51
CA GLN A 54 -9.49 0.08 -12.68
C GLN A 54 -9.65 0.75 -11.32
N GLN A 55 -8.87 1.79 -11.06
CA GLN A 55 -9.00 2.59 -9.84
C GLN A 55 -10.37 3.24 -9.75
N LYS A 56 -11.02 3.14 -8.60
CA LYS A 56 -12.24 3.86 -8.22
C LYS A 56 -12.02 4.89 -7.12
N GLY A 57 -10.96 4.71 -6.34
CA GLY A 57 -10.55 5.63 -5.31
C GLY A 57 -9.15 5.26 -4.80
N SER A 58 -8.47 6.24 -4.22
CA SER A 58 -7.18 6.05 -3.58
C SER A 58 -7.05 7.02 -2.40
N LEU A 59 -6.38 6.56 -1.35
CA LEU A 59 -5.92 7.39 -0.25
C LEU A 59 -4.49 6.99 0.05
N VAL A 60 -3.63 7.98 0.14
CA VAL A 60 -2.22 7.79 0.52
C VAL A 60 -1.89 8.76 1.63
N ASP A 61 -1.41 8.25 2.75
CA ASP A 61 -0.95 9.03 3.89
C ASP A 61 0.39 8.51 4.43
N THR A 62 0.77 8.93 5.63
CA THR A 62 2.03 8.55 6.27
C THR A 62 2.04 7.11 6.81
N GLU A 63 0.87 6.52 7.02
CA GLU A 63 0.73 5.22 7.67
C GLU A 63 0.45 4.11 6.66
N LYS A 64 -0.39 4.42 5.65
CA LYS A 64 -0.87 3.42 4.71
C LYS A 64 -1.20 3.97 3.34
N THR A 65 -1.39 3.06 2.41
CA THR A 65 -2.13 3.29 1.17
C THR A 65 -3.42 2.49 1.19
N ARG A 66 -4.48 3.06 0.61
CA ARG A 66 -5.75 2.42 0.35
C ARG A 66 -6.07 2.56 -1.13
N PHE A 67 -6.46 1.47 -1.75
CA PHE A 67 -6.76 1.42 -3.16
C PHE A 67 -8.10 0.73 -3.40
N ASP A 68 -9.06 1.46 -3.94
CA ASP A 68 -10.39 0.96 -4.30
C ASP A 68 -10.41 0.68 -5.81
N PHE A 69 -10.82 -0.52 -6.20
CA PHE A 69 -10.75 -0.95 -7.61
C PHE A 69 -11.94 -1.82 -8.04
N VAL A 70 -12.16 -1.86 -9.34
CA VAL A 70 -13.23 -2.70 -9.92
C VAL A 70 -12.83 -4.16 -9.87
N HIS A 71 -13.59 -4.95 -9.10
CA HIS A 71 -13.51 -6.40 -9.10
C HIS A 71 -14.76 -7.00 -8.43
N ASN A 72 -15.28 -8.10 -8.97
CA ASN A 72 -16.59 -8.63 -8.56
C ASN A 72 -16.53 -9.67 -7.43
N ALA A 73 -15.36 -10.21 -7.13
CA ALA A 73 -15.19 -11.27 -6.13
C ALA A 73 -14.18 -10.84 -5.04
N PRO A 74 -14.26 -11.37 -3.81
CA PRO A 74 -13.17 -11.27 -2.84
C PRO A 74 -11.89 -11.87 -3.43
N MET A 75 -10.75 -11.23 -3.14
CA MET A 75 -9.46 -11.83 -3.48
C MET A 75 -9.20 -13.05 -2.60
N THR A 76 -8.63 -14.07 -3.20
CA THR A 76 -8.13 -15.24 -2.46
C THR A 76 -6.80 -14.92 -1.77
N ASP A 77 -6.47 -15.67 -0.72
CA ASP A 77 -5.17 -15.54 -0.02
C ASP A 77 -3.99 -15.75 -0.98
N ALA A 78 -4.15 -16.61 -1.99
CA ALA A 78 -3.13 -16.86 -3.01
C ALA A 78 -2.93 -15.64 -3.92
N GLU A 79 -4.00 -14.97 -4.34
CA GLU A 79 -3.92 -13.75 -5.15
C GLU A 79 -3.31 -12.59 -4.35
N ILE A 80 -3.69 -12.44 -3.08
CA ILE A 80 -3.09 -11.45 -2.17
C ILE A 80 -1.59 -11.69 -2.03
N ALA A 81 -1.19 -12.93 -1.75
CA ALA A 81 0.22 -13.31 -1.63
C ALA A 81 0.99 -13.06 -2.94
N GLN A 82 0.38 -13.34 -4.09
CA GLN A 82 1.00 -13.10 -5.40
C GLN A 82 1.20 -11.61 -5.66
N VAL A 83 0.21 -10.77 -5.37
CA VAL A 83 0.35 -9.30 -5.49
C VAL A 83 1.47 -8.79 -4.57
N GLU A 84 1.52 -9.24 -3.31
CA GLU A 84 2.62 -8.87 -2.39
C GLU A 84 4.00 -9.28 -2.93
N GLN A 85 4.12 -10.49 -3.44
CA GLN A 85 5.38 -10.99 -4.02
C GLN A 85 5.83 -10.16 -5.21
N MET A 86 4.91 -9.82 -6.12
CA MET A 86 5.21 -9.02 -7.30
C MET A 86 5.68 -7.61 -6.92
N VAL A 87 4.98 -6.94 -5.99
CA VAL A 87 5.37 -5.60 -5.53
C VAL A 87 6.73 -5.64 -4.84
N ASN A 88 6.97 -6.61 -3.95
CA ASN A 88 8.27 -6.73 -3.28
C ASN A 88 9.40 -7.11 -4.24
N ALA A 89 9.14 -7.86 -5.30
CA ALA A 89 10.13 -8.14 -6.34
C ALA A 89 10.56 -6.87 -7.08
N GLU A 90 9.63 -5.98 -7.42
CA GLU A 90 9.92 -4.66 -8.00
C GLU A 90 10.73 -3.77 -7.02
N ILE A 91 10.41 -3.82 -5.73
CA ILE A 91 11.15 -3.11 -4.68
C ILE A 91 12.59 -3.63 -4.62
N LEU A 92 12.78 -4.94 -4.59
CA LEU A 92 14.10 -5.57 -4.53
C LEU A 92 14.94 -5.32 -5.80
N ALA A 93 14.30 -5.15 -6.96
CA ALA A 93 14.98 -4.79 -8.20
C ALA A 93 15.64 -3.41 -8.14
N ASN A 94 15.22 -2.55 -7.19
CA ASN A 94 15.79 -1.23 -6.93
C ASN A 94 15.95 -0.37 -8.18
N ALA A 95 14.95 -0.38 -9.05
CA ALA A 95 14.93 0.38 -10.30
C ALA A 95 14.80 1.89 -10.01
N GLU A 96 15.41 2.72 -10.85
CA GLU A 96 15.30 4.18 -10.79
C GLU A 96 13.88 4.62 -11.18
N THR A 97 13.33 5.58 -10.43
CA THR A 97 12.06 6.22 -10.76
C THR A 97 12.30 7.40 -11.69
N GLN A 98 11.60 7.45 -12.81
CA GLN A 98 11.74 8.54 -13.79
C GLN A 98 10.41 9.26 -13.97
N ALA A 99 10.47 10.59 -14.02
CA ALA A 99 9.31 11.42 -14.27
C ALA A 99 9.60 12.39 -15.41
N ARG A 100 8.71 12.42 -16.40
CA ARG A 100 8.86 13.27 -17.60
C ARG A 100 7.57 14.04 -17.81
N VAL A 101 7.70 15.35 -18.08
CA VAL A 101 6.58 16.21 -18.48
C VAL A 101 6.52 16.21 -20.00
N MET A 102 5.35 15.99 -20.56
CA MET A 102 5.11 16.01 -22.00
C MET A 102 3.65 16.33 -22.28
N ASP A 103 3.34 16.61 -23.56
CA ASP A 103 1.96 16.79 -23.99
C ASP A 103 1.17 15.47 -23.88
N ILE A 104 -0.16 15.59 -23.76
CA ILE A 104 -1.06 14.44 -23.54
C ILE A 104 -1.01 13.41 -24.67
N GLU A 105 -0.83 13.87 -25.93
CA GLU A 105 -0.79 12.97 -27.09
C GLU A 105 0.50 12.13 -27.08
N SER A 106 1.62 12.75 -26.75
CA SER A 106 2.90 12.05 -26.56
C SER A 106 2.82 11.07 -25.41
N ALA A 107 2.21 11.45 -24.29
CA ALA A 107 2.02 10.58 -23.14
C ALA A 107 1.20 9.33 -23.50
N GLN A 108 0.11 9.48 -24.26
CA GLN A 108 -0.69 8.35 -24.74
C GLN A 108 0.13 7.37 -25.59
N LYS A 109 1.00 7.89 -26.47
CA LYS A 109 1.88 7.06 -27.32
C LYS A 109 2.90 6.26 -26.51
N THR A 110 3.23 6.68 -25.27
CA THR A 110 4.12 5.90 -24.39
C THR A 110 3.47 4.66 -23.78
N GLY A 111 2.15 4.51 -23.92
CA GLY A 111 1.37 3.46 -23.27
C GLY A 111 1.17 3.71 -21.77
N ALA A 112 1.38 4.94 -21.29
CA ALA A 112 1.16 5.31 -19.90
C ALA A 112 -0.32 5.10 -19.52
N MET A 113 -0.55 4.48 -18.37
CA MET A 113 -1.89 4.28 -17.84
C MET A 113 -2.47 5.62 -17.40
N MET A 114 -3.70 5.89 -17.83
CA MET A 114 -4.46 7.06 -17.49
C MET A 114 -5.65 6.64 -16.61
N LEU A 115 -5.90 7.37 -15.55
CA LEU A 115 -7.06 7.11 -14.69
C LEU A 115 -8.34 7.55 -15.39
N PHE A 116 -9.31 6.66 -15.42
CA PHE A 116 -10.60 6.93 -16.07
C PHE A 116 -11.38 8.00 -15.30
N GLY A 117 -11.83 9.04 -16.02
CA GLY A 117 -12.65 10.13 -15.46
C GLY A 117 -11.86 11.30 -14.90
N GLU A 118 -10.53 11.26 -14.89
CA GLU A 118 -9.71 12.43 -14.56
C GLU A 118 -9.60 13.39 -15.78
N LYS A 119 -9.61 14.69 -15.47
CA LYS A 119 -9.38 15.74 -16.47
C LYS A 119 -7.90 16.09 -16.46
N TYR A 120 -7.22 15.75 -17.52
CA TYR A 120 -5.83 16.10 -17.74
C TYR A 120 -5.72 17.43 -18.49
N GLY A 121 -4.71 18.23 -18.16
CA GLY A 121 -4.33 19.43 -18.95
C GLY A 121 -3.59 19.04 -20.22
N ASP A 122 -3.16 20.06 -20.97
CA ASP A 122 -2.39 19.88 -22.21
C ASP A 122 -1.01 19.24 -21.94
N GLU A 123 -0.43 19.52 -20.78
CA GLU A 123 0.81 18.91 -20.29
C GLU A 123 0.53 17.97 -19.12
N VAL A 124 1.13 16.79 -19.15
CA VAL A 124 0.98 15.74 -18.12
C VAL A 124 2.36 15.22 -17.71
N ARG A 125 2.43 14.71 -16.49
CA ARG A 125 3.63 14.06 -15.96
C ARG A 125 3.49 12.55 -16.04
N VAL A 126 4.28 11.92 -16.92
CA VAL A 126 4.44 10.48 -17.04
C VAL A 126 5.45 10.01 -16.00
N LEU A 127 5.05 9.08 -15.15
CA LEU A 127 5.87 8.47 -14.13
C LEU A 127 6.18 7.02 -14.52
N ASP A 128 7.46 6.70 -14.60
CA ASP A 128 7.97 5.33 -14.68
C ASP A 128 8.51 4.94 -13.30
N ILE A 129 7.94 3.88 -12.70
CA ILE A 129 8.37 3.33 -11.42
C ILE A 129 8.39 1.80 -11.49
N GLY A 130 9.60 1.21 -11.41
CA GLY A 130 9.76 -0.20 -11.74
C GLY A 130 9.18 -0.48 -13.12
N SER A 131 8.31 -1.47 -13.20
CA SER A 131 7.62 -1.84 -14.43
C SER A 131 6.28 -1.10 -14.65
N SER A 132 5.85 -0.23 -13.73
CA SER A 132 4.64 0.60 -13.87
C SER A 132 4.93 1.90 -14.62
N ARG A 133 4.02 2.28 -15.51
CA ARG A 133 4.03 3.58 -16.21
C ARG A 133 2.65 4.19 -16.15
N GLU A 134 2.51 5.30 -15.45
CA GLU A 134 1.23 5.96 -15.21
C GLU A 134 1.35 7.48 -15.26
N LEU A 135 0.22 8.17 -15.47
CA LEU A 135 0.15 9.62 -15.31
C LEU A 135 0.01 9.95 -13.83
N CYS A 136 1.00 10.60 -13.23
CA CYS A 136 0.96 10.99 -11.83
C CYS A 136 1.74 12.26 -11.53
N GLY A 137 1.06 13.26 -10.94
CA GLY A 137 1.65 14.53 -10.50
C GLY A 137 2.20 14.51 -9.07
N GLY A 138 2.08 13.40 -8.34
CA GLY A 138 2.46 13.29 -6.93
C GLY A 138 3.95 13.17 -6.67
N THR A 139 4.30 12.99 -5.40
CA THR A 139 5.69 12.79 -4.96
C THR A 139 5.97 11.30 -4.76
N HIS A 140 7.12 10.85 -5.23
CA HIS A 140 7.53 9.44 -5.24
C HIS A 140 8.97 9.28 -4.75
N VAL A 141 9.33 8.04 -4.44
CA VAL A 141 10.71 7.65 -4.12
C VAL A 141 11.61 7.80 -5.34
N SER A 142 12.91 7.94 -5.12
CA SER A 142 13.89 8.03 -6.21
C SER A 142 14.18 6.67 -6.83
N ARG A 143 14.11 5.61 -6.06
CA ARG A 143 14.32 4.22 -6.49
C ARG A 143 13.27 3.33 -5.85
N THR A 144 12.86 2.24 -6.52
CA THR A 144 11.86 1.32 -5.96
C THR A 144 12.31 0.71 -4.63
N GLY A 145 13.61 0.51 -4.42
CA GLY A 145 14.17 0.04 -3.15
C GLY A 145 13.94 0.97 -1.96
N ASP A 146 13.75 2.27 -2.18
CA ASP A 146 13.46 3.24 -1.12
C ASP A 146 12.08 3.02 -0.47
N ILE A 147 11.19 2.24 -1.11
CA ILE A 147 9.88 1.86 -0.56
C ILE A 147 10.04 1.01 0.69
N GLY A 148 11.04 0.13 0.70
CA GLY A 148 11.23 -0.89 1.74
C GLY A 148 10.18 -2.01 1.64
N LEU A 149 9.97 -2.76 2.72
CA LEU A 149 8.99 -3.85 2.73
C LEU A 149 7.58 -3.33 2.42
N PHE A 150 6.86 -4.05 1.58
CA PHE A 150 5.44 -3.83 1.29
C PHE A 150 4.61 -4.97 1.87
N LYS A 151 3.52 -4.64 2.59
CA LYS A 151 2.60 -5.62 3.17
C LYS A 151 1.16 -5.19 3.00
N ILE A 152 0.31 -6.06 2.44
CA ILE A 152 -1.14 -5.88 2.42
C ILE A 152 -1.68 -6.15 3.83
N THR A 153 -2.50 -5.24 4.34
CA THR A 153 -3.05 -5.30 5.70
C THR A 153 -4.51 -5.71 5.74
N ALA A 154 -5.27 -5.40 4.68
CA ALA A 154 -6.68 -5.75 4.58
C ALA A 154 -7.15 -5.82 3.13
N GLU A 155 -8.13 -6.69 2.89
CA GLU A 155 -8.93 -6.77 1.67
C GLU A 155 -10.41 -6.79 2.05
N SER A 156 -11.26 -5.98 1.41
CA SER A 156 -12.68 -5.90 1.72
C SER A 156 -13.53 -5.41 0.55
N GLY A 157 -14.84 -5.66 0.59
CA GLY A 157 -15.82 -5.05 -0.31
C GLY A 157 -16.25 -3.68 0.17
N VAL A 158 -16.39 -2.72 -0.74
CA VAL A 158 -16.84 -1.34 -0.43
C VAL A 158 -18.19 -1.03 -1.06
N ALA A 159 -18.42 -1.56 -2.26
CA ALA A 159 -19.67 -1.42 -3.01
C ALA A 159 -19.82 -2.61 -3.96
N ALA A 160 -20.96 -2.73 -4.62
CA ALA A 160 -21.15 -3.74 -5.66
C ALA A 160 -20.09 -3.59 -6.76
N GLY A 161 -19.31 -4.65 -6.99
CA GLY A 161 -18.24 -4.66 -7.99
C GLY A 161 -17.03 -3.81 -7.65
N VAL A 162 -16.87 -3.34 -6.39
CA VAL A 162 -15.71 -2.56 -5.95
C VAL A 162 -15.07 -3.19 -4.72
N ARG A 163 -13.80 -3.54 -4.84
CA ARG A 163 -12.96 -4.06 -3.78
C ARG A 163 -11.98 -3.00 -3.28
N ARG A 164 -11.52 -3.16 -2.06
CA ARG A 164 -10.54 -2.28 -1.39
C ARG A 164 -9.38 -3.10 -0.89
N LEU A 165 -8.16 -2.67 -1.22
CA LEU A 165 -6.94 -3.10 -0.54
C LEU A 165 -6.38 -1.98 0.33
N GLU A 166 -5.93 -2.34 1.51
CA GLU A 166 -5.08 -1.50 2.34
C GLU A 166 -3.69 -2.14 2.47
N ALA A 167 -2.67 -1.33 2.43
CA ALA A 167 -1.28 -1.78 2.54
C ALA A 167 -0.41 -0.74 3.24
N THR A 168 0.71 -1.19 3.78
CA THR A 168 1.71 -0.34 4.43
C THR A 168 3.10 -0.66 3.90
N THR A 169 4.03 0.28 4.04
CA THR A 169 5.40 0.15 3.53
C THR A 169 6.46 0.47 4.58
N GLY A 170 7.71 0.11 4.30
CA GLY A 170 8.88 0.49 5.08
C GLY A 170 8.76 0.13 6.56
N GLU A 171 8.90 1.12 7.43
CA GLU A 171 8.85 0.93 8.90
C GLU A 171 7.48 0.43 9.37
N GLY A 172 6.38 0.87 8.75
CA GLY A 172 5.03 0.41 9.08
C GLY A 172 4.86 -1.08 8.80
N ALA A 173 5.36 -1.56 7.66
CA ALA A 173 5.34 -2.98 7.32
C ALA A 173 6.24 -3.81 8.24
N LEU A 174 7.43 -3.30 8.59
CA LEU A 174 8.33 -3.94 9.54
C LEU A 174 7.67 -4.08 10.93
N THR A 175 7.08 -3.00 11.44
CA THR A 175 6.37 -3.00 12.73
C THR A 175 5.23 -4.03 12.73
N LEU A 176 4.47 -4.12 11.64
CA LEU A 176 3.41 -5.12 11.50
C LEU A 176 3.96 -6.54 11.59
N VAL A 177 5.01 -6.87 10.84
CA VAL A 177 5.63 -8.20 10.86
C VAL A 177 6.19 -8.53 12.24
N GLN A 178 6.84 -7.58 12.91
CA GLN A 178 7.35 -7.77 14.27
C GLN A 178 6.23 -8.01 15.28
N SER A 179 5.10 -7.28 15.18
CA SER A 179 3.96 -7.50 16.06
C SER A 179 3.31 -8.85 15.86
N GLN A 180 3.18 -9.32 14.61
CA GLN A 180 2.70 -10.65 14.29
C GLN A 180 3.62 -11.74 14.84
N GLN A 181 4.93 -11.57 14.71
CA GLN A 181 5.91 -12.49 15.27
C GLN A 181 5.86 -12.53 16.80
N ALA A 182 5.69 -11.38 17.46
CA ALA A 182 5.53 -11.30 18.91
C ALA A 182 4.28 -12.05 19.38
N LEU A 183 3.15 -11.90 18.68
CA LEU A 183 1.92 -12.63 18.97
C LEU A 183 2.11 -14.15 18.81
N ILE A 184 2.75 -14.59 17.73
CA ILE A 184 3.06 -16.01 17.53
C ILE A 184 3.91 -16.56 18.68
N ASN A 185 4.95 -15.82 19.09
CA ASN A 185 5.85 -16.21 20.19
C ASN A 185 5.09 -16.26 21.53
N GLN A 186 4.18 -15.33 21.78
CA GLN A 186 3.33 -15.34 22.96
C GLN A 186 2.47 -16.61 23.00
N VAL A 187 1.74 -16.91 21.93
CA VAL A 187 0.89 -18.12 21.84
C VAL A 187 1.73 -19.39 22.00
N ALA A 188 2.91 -19.44 21.38
CA ALA A 188 3.86 -20.56 21.52
C ALA A 188 4.27 -20.78 22.98
N SER A 189 4.55 -19.70 23.70
CA SER A 189 4.90 -19.74 25.13
C SER A 189 3.73 -20.23 25.98
N GLU A 190 2.52 -19.73 25.77
CA GLU A 190 1.30 -20.15 26.52
C GLU A 190 0.98 -21.62 26.31
N LEU A 191 1.11 -22.12 25.07
CA LEU A 191 0.87 -23.51 24.72
C LEU A 191 2.06 -24.44 25.01
N LYS A 192 3.20 -23.89 25.44
CA LYS A 192 4.48 -24.62 25.65
C LYS A 192 4.84 -25.48 24.44
N ALA A 193 4.70 -24.93 23.24
CA ALA A 193 4.95 -25.60 21.98
C ALA A 193 5.75 -24.67 21.06
N PRO A 194 6.66 -25.18 20.23
CA PRO A 194 7.34 -24.34 19.23
C PRO A 194 6.35 -23.80 18.19
N ALA A 195 6.69 -22.66 17.56
CA ALA A 195 5.77 -21.97 16.65
C ALA A 195 5.25 -22.86 15.49
N HIS A 196 6.07 -23.75 14.96
CA HIS A 196 5.70 -24.65 13.87
C HIS A 196 4.76 -25.80 14.28
N GLU A 197 4.59 -26.04 15.58
CA GLU A 197 3.68 -27.05 16.13
C GLU A 197 2.37 -26.48 16.69
N LEU A 198 2.18 -25.15 16.63
CA LEU A 198 1.01 -24.49 17.22
C LEU A 198 -0.32 -25.03 16.68
N ALA A 199 -0.42 -25.24 15.37
CA ALA A 199 -1.63 -25.75 14.75
C ALA A 199 -2.01 -27.14 15.30
N SER A 200 -1.08 -28.08 15.30
CA SER A 200 -1.31 -29.44 15.82
C SER A 200 -1.60 -29.45 17.32
N LYS A 201 -0.96 -28.56 18.09
CA LYS A 201 -1.23 -28.41 19.53
C LYS A 201 -2.62 -27.90 19.81
N ILE A 202 -3.10 -26.94 19.03
CA ILE A 202 -4.47 -26.43 19.12
C ILE A 202 -5.49 -27.54 18.79
N GLU A 203 -5.26 -28.30 17.71
CA GLU A 203 -6.11 -29.45 17.33
C GLU A 203 -6.22 -30.46 18.47
N GLN A 204 -5.08 -30.86 19.06
CA GLN A 204 -5.06 -31.78 20.21
C GLN A 204 -5.87 -31.26 21.41
N LEU A 205 -5.77 -29.95 21.72
CA LEU A 205 -6.52 -29.33 22.80
C LEU A 205 -8.02 -29.33 22.52
N LEU A 206 -8.43 -29.03 21.29
CA LEU A 206 -9.84 -29.06 20.89
C LEU A 206 -10.43 -30.49 20.93
N GLU A 207 -9.68 -31.51 20.53
CA GLU A 207 -10.08 -32.90 20.63
C GLU A 207 -10.23 -33.34 22.09
N SER A 208 -9.25 -32.98 22.94
CA SER A 208 -9.30 -33.28 24.38
C SER A 208 -10.50 -32.63 25.06
N GLN A 209 -10.82 -31.37 24.69
CA GLN A 209 -11.99 -30.66 25.19
C GLN A 209 -13.29 -31.36 24.77
N LYS A 210 -13.42 -31.81 23.53
CA LYS A 210 -14.59 -32.56 23.04
C LYS A 210 -14.75 -33.87 23.80
N ALA A 211 -13.68 -34.63 24.02
CA ALA A 211 -13.71 -35.88 24.78
C ALA A 211 -14.16 -35.66 26.23
N LEU A 212 -13.66 -34.64 26.91
CA LEU A 212 -14.09 -34.28 28.27
C LEU A 212 -15.55 -33.85 28.33
N SER A 213 -16.06 -33.13 27.35
CA SER A 213 -17.45 -32.69 27.25
C SER A 213 -18.42 -33.86 27.09
N LEU A 214 -18.02 -34.95 26.42
CA LEU A 214 -18.82 -36.16 26.24
C LEU A 214 -18.91 -37.05 27.51
N ILE A 215 -17.99 -36.90 28.45
CA ILE A 215 -17.95 -37.65 29.70
C ILE A 215 -18.92 -37.06 30.77
N HIS A 216 -19.32 -35.81 30.60
CA HIS A 216 -20.20 -35.10 31.54
C HIS A 216 -21.68 -35.06 31.12
N ILE A 217 -22.10 -35.86 30.14
CA ILE A 217 -23.51 -36.16 29.81
C ILE A 217 -23.83 -37.59 30.23
#